data_2d387099fbbe30e29c79d2fedfa27883
#
_entry.id   2d387099fbbe30e29c79d2fedfa27883
#
_cell.length_a   1.000
_cell.length_b   1.000
_cell.length_c   1.000
_cell.angle_alpha   90.00
_cell.angle_beta   90.00
_cell.angle_gamma   90.00
#
_symmetry.space_group_name_H-M   'P 1'
#
loop_
_entity.id
_entity.type
_entity.pdbx_description
1 polymer ?
#
loop_
_entity_poly.entity_id
_entity_poly.type
_entity_poly.pdbx_seq_one_letter_code
_entity_poly.pdbx_strand_id
1 'polypeptide(L)'
;MKDNIGEVAALQPDYIGFIFWKPSKRFFDGSIPELAKTISKVGVFVDTNIDEILSRTKTFSLNAIQLHGNESPEFCTILREQFEKQNIKIDILKVFSIKDSFDFSQLDPYEKSADFFLFDTKGKLPGGNGYQFNWEVLKGYPSKKPYFLSGGIGLSELDSVLEFLQKEESKFCYAIDVNSKFEITPGLKDIDKLKEFKNRLFETNS
;
A
#
# COMPACT_ATOMS: atom_id res chain seq x y z
N MET A 1 3.40 -9.11 -3.92
CA MET A 1 3.17 -10.56 -3.84
C MET A 1 3.64 -11.19 -5.13
N LYS A 2 4.27 -12.36 -5.07
CA LYS A 2 4.81 -13.02 -6.25
C LYS A 2 4.60 -14.55 -6.21
N ASP A 3 5.02 -15.22 -5.15
CA ASP A 3 5.13 -16.68 -5.15
C ASP A 3 3.92 -17.39 -4.52
N ASN A 4 3.61 -17.18 -3.25
CA ASN A 4 2.56 -17.92 -2.54
C ASN A 4 1.24 -17.14 -2.37
N ILE A 5 0.69 -16.65 -3.48
CA ILE A 5 -0.52 -15.81 -3.51
C ILE A 5 -1.72 -16.52 -2.85
N GLY A 6 -1.94 -17.80 -3.16
CA GLY A 6 -3.08 -18.57 -2.62
C GLY A 6 -3.03 -18.73 -1.10
N GLU A 7 -1.83 -18.97 -0.54
CA GLU A 7 -1.65 -19.12 0.91
C GLU A 7 -1.93 -17.79 1.63
N VAL A 8 -1.46 -16.67 1.06
CA VAL A 8 -1.76 -15.34 1.60
C VAL A 8 -3.25 -15.01 1.48
N ALA A 9 -3.87 -15.34 0.35
CA ALA A 9 -5.30 -15.14 0.16
C ALA A 9 -6.16 -15.94 1.14
N ALA A 10 -5.69 -17.12 1.55
CA ALA A 10 -6.36 -17.93 2.59
C ALA A 10 -6.39 -17.23 3.97
N LEU A 11 -5.49 -16.28 4.22
CA LEU A 11 -5.54 -15.43 5.41
C LEU A 11 -6.60 -14.31 5.31
N GLN A 12 -7.26 -14.16 4.17
CA GLN A 12 -8.30 -13.16 3.92
C GLN A 12 -7.86 -11.72 4.26
N PRO A 13 -6.78 -11.19 3.66
CA PRO A 13 -6.47 -9.77 3.78
C PRO A 13 -7.46 -8.95 2.94
N ASP A 14 -7.66 -7.68 3.28
CA ASP A 14 -8.49 -6.78 2.48
C ASP A 14 -7.85 -6.45 1.12
N TYR A 15 -6.51 -6.40 1.08
CA TYR A 15 -5.73 -6.04 -0.09
C TYR A 15 -4.55 -7.00 -0.32
N ILE A 16 -4.27 -7.30 -1.59
CA ILE A 16 -3.04 -7.98 -2.03
C ILE A 16 -2.37 -7.15 -3.12
N GLY A 17 -1.11 -6.73 -2.87
CA GLY A 17 -0.32 -5.93 -3.80
C GLY A 17 0.52 -6.77 -4.77
N PHE A 18 0.52 -6.39 -6.06
CA PHE A 18 1.31 -6.96 -7.14
C PHE A 18 2.21 -5.87 -7.73
N ILE A 19 3.54 -6.06 -7.66
CA ILE A 19 4.50 -5.02 -8.05
C ILE A 19 4.85 -5.16 -9.54
N PHE A 20 4.46 -4.18 -10.34
CA PHE A 20 4.72 -4.12 -11.79
C PHE A 20 5.93 -3.24 -12.15
N TRP A 21 6.90 -3.13 -11.25
CA TRP A 21 8.15 -2.40 -11.45
C TRP A 21 9.32 -3.39 -11.66
N LYS A 22 9.81 -3.48 -12.88
CA LYS A 22 10.82 -4.49 -13.31
C LYS A 22 12.11 -4.50 -12.47
N PRO A 23 12.66 -3.36 -11.97
CA PRO A 23 13.85 -3.39 -11.14
C PRO A 23 13.63 -4.00 -9.76
N SER A 24 12.38 -4.19 -9.33
CA SER A 24 12.07 -4.81 -8.03
C SER A 24 12.39 -6.31 -8.05
N LYS A 25 13.04 -6.80 -6.98
CA LYS A 25 13.17 -8.25 -6.73
C LYS A 25 11.81 -8.94 -6.55
N ARG A 26 10.75 -8.16 -6.31
CA ARG A 26 9.36 -8.60 -6.13
C ARG A 26 8.50 -8.38 -7.38
N PHE A 27 9.16 -8.11 -8.53
CA PHE A 27 8.44 -7.90 -9.79
C PHE A 27 7.52 -9.08 -10.08
N PHE A 28 6.26 -8.76 -10.40
CA PHE A 28 5.22 -9.73 -10.71
C PHE A 28 5.03 -9.84 -12.23
N ASP A 29 5.25 -11.03 -12.75
CA ASP A 29 5.10 -11.39 -14.16
C ASP A 29 4.29 -12.68 -14.39
N GLY A 30 3.68 -13.19 -13.30
CA GLY A 30 2.89 -14.41 -13.30
C GLY A 30 1.41 -14.20 -13.60
N SER A 31 0.60 -15.18 -13.22
CA SER A 31 -0.86 -15.12 -13.21
C SER A 31 -1.39 -14.99 -11.78
N ILE A 32 -2.46 -14.23 -11.61
CA ILE A 32 -3.16 -14.12 -10.32
C ILE A 32 -4.22 -15.22 -10.29
N PRO A 33 -4.20 -16.15 -9.32
CA PRO A 33 -5.26 -17.12 -9.16
C PRO A 33 -6.60 -16.43 -8.84
N GLU A 34 -7.69 -17.16 -8.96
CA GLU A 34 -8.99 -16.67 -8.50
C GLU A 34 -8.93 -16.36 -7.00
N LEU A 35 -9.24 -15.12 -6.63
CA LEU A 35 -9.27 -14.66 -5.26
C LEU A 35 -10.71 -14.42 -4.81
N ALA A 36 -10.96 -14.52 -3.50
CA ALA A 36 -12.25 -14.14 -2.93
C ALA A 36 -12.59 -12.69 -3.31
N LYS A 37 -13.85 -12.41 -3.60
CA LYS A 37 -14.32 -11.07 -4.01
C LYS A 37 -14.12 -9.99 -2.94
N THR A 38 -13.88 -10.41 -1.69
CA THR A 38 -13.56 -9.54 -0.55
C THR A 38 -12.11 -9.04 -0.60
N ILE A 39 -11.25 -9.64 -1.42
CA ILE A 39 -9.83 -9.27 -1.52
C ILE A 39 -9.63 -8.35 -2.72
N SER A 40 -9.23 -7.12 -2.46
CA SER A 40 -8.88 -6.14 -3.49
C SER A 40 -7.47 -6.37 -4.03
N LYS A 41 -7.35 -6.46 -5.36
CA LYS A 41 -6.07 -6.58 -6.06
C LYS A 41 -5.48 -5.20 -6.32
N VAL A 42 -4.29 -4.92 -5.79
CA VAL A 42 -3.58 -3.65 -5.94
C VAL A 42 -2.41 -3.81 -6.89
N GLY A 43 -2.38 -3.04 -7.98
CA GLY A 43 -1.21 -2.94 -8.83
C GLY A 43 -0.27 -1.85 -8.34
N VAL A 44 0.99 -2.18 -8.07
CA VAL A 44 2.00 -1.21 -7.63
C VAL A 44 2.87 -0.80 -8.82
N PHE A 45 2.91 0.49 -9.11
CA PHE A 45 3.62 1.10 -10.23
C PHE A 45 4.61 2.16 -9.76
N VAL A 46 5.70 2.33 -10.49
CA VAL A 46 6.74 3.34 -10.21
C VAL A 46 7.09 4.02 -11.53
N ASP A 47 6.75 5.29 -11.66
CA ASP A 47 7.03 6.13 -12.82
C ASP A 47 6.65 5.46 -14.17
N THR A 48 5.52 4.72 -14.15
CA THR A 48 5.02 3.94 -15.30
C THR A 48 4.06 4.80 -16.12
N ASN A 49 4.09 4.68 -17.45
CA ASN A 49 3.17 5.41 -18.31
C ASN A 49 1.70 4.93 -18.15
N ILE A 50 0.76 5.81 -18.50
CA ILE A 50 -0.68 5.57 -18.32
C ILE A 50 -1.16 4.35 -19.09
N ASP A 51 -0.70 4.14 -20.32
CA ASP A 51 -1.15 3.02 -21.17
C ASP A 51 -0.79 1.67 -20.56
N GLU A 52 0.41 1.53 -20.00
CA GLU A 52 0.82 0.31 -19.30
C GLU A 52 -0.03 0.11 -18.02
N ILE A 53 -0.31 1.17 -17.25
CA ILE A 53 -1.19 1.08 -16.06
C ILE A 53 -2.58 0.61 -16.46
N LEU A 54 -3.18 1.19 -17.51
CA LEU A 54 -4.50 0.80 -18.02
C LEU A 54 -4.50 -0.66 -18.52
N SER A 55 -3.46 -1.05 -19.26
CA SER A 55 -3.29 -2.42 -19.76
C SER A 55 -3.24 -3.42 -18.62
N ARG A 56 -2.39 -3.20 -17.60
CA ARG A 56 -2.27 -4.08 -16.43
C ARG A 56 -3.55 -4.12 -15.61
N THR A 57 -4.22 -2.97 -15.46
CA THR A 57 -5.49 -2.88 -14.75
C THR A 57 -6.52 -3.82 -15.37
N LYS A 58 -6.65 -3.81 -16.69
CA LYS A 58 -7.58 -4.69 -17.41
C LYS A 58 -7.16 -6.16 -17.36
N THR A 59 -5.88 -6.43 -17.66
CA THR A 59 -5.34 -7.79 -17.72
C THR A 59 -5.52 -8.55 -16.40
N PHE A 60 -5.27 -7.89 -15.28
CA PHE A 60 -5.33 -8.50 -13.95
C PHE A 60 -6.63 -8.19 -13.20
N SER A 61 -7.54 -7.40 -13.80
CA SER A 61 -8.76 -6.93 -13.16
C SER A 61 -8.46 -6.32 -11.79
N LEU A 62 -7.58 -5.32 -11.77
CA LEU A 62 -7.17 -4.65 -10.54
C LEU A 62 -8.32 -3.83 -9.96
N ASN A 63 -8.40 -3.76 -8.62
CA ASN A 63 -9.37 -2.97 -7.89
C ASN A 63 -8.79 -1.63 -7.43
N ALA A 64 -7.46 -1.58 -7.27
CA ALA A 64 -6.76 -0.37 -6.90
C ALA A 64 -5.38 -0.31 -7.58
N ILE A 65 -4.84 0.89 -7.72
CA ILE A 65 -3.47 1.13 -8.16
C ILE A 65 -2.74 1.93 -7.10
N GLN A 66 -1.47 1.58 -6.88
CA GLN A 66 -0.58 2.28 -5.98
C GLN A 66 0.53 2.94 -6.81
N LEU A 67 0.56 4.26 -6.81
CA LEU A 67 1.56 5.08 -7.48
C LEU A 67 2.71 5.35 -6.51
N HIS A 68 3.80 4.61 -6.67
CA HIS A 68 4.92 4.56 -5.70
C HIS A 68 6.19 5.28 -6.22
N GLY A 69 6.08 6.00 -7.32
CA GLY A 69 7.14 6.82 -7.91
C GLY A 69 6.92 8.31 -7.65
N ASN A 70 7.43 9.12 -8.60
CA ASN A 70 7.34 10.58 -8.55
C ASN A 70 6.19 11.11 -9.44
N GLU A 71 5.12 10.30 -9.60
CA GLU A 71 3.97 10.69 -10.43
C GLU A 71 3.41 12.03 -9.95
N SER A 72 3.32 13.00 -10.89
CA SER A 72 2.86 14.36 -10.57
C SER A 72 1.33 14.42 -10.32
N PRO A 73 0.82 15.50 -9.72
CA PRO A 73 -0.62 15.71 -9.59
C PRO A 73 -1.35 15.69 -10.94
N GLU A 74 -0.75 16.25 -11.97
CA GLU A 74 -1.28 16.26 -13.34
C GLU A 74 -1.36 14.85 -13.91
N PHE A 75 -0.32 14.03 -13.70
CA PHE A 75 -0.34 12.62 -14.08
C PHE A 75 -1.50 11.88 -13.42
N CYS A 76 -1.69 12.07 -12.11
CA CYS A 76 -2.76 11.43 -11.36
C CYS A 76 -4.14 11.88 -11.86
N THR A 77 -4.29 13.15 -12.20
CA THR A 77 -5.54 13.70 -12.76
C THR A 77 -5.85 13.09 -14.13
N ILE A 78 -4.86 13.08 -15.04
CA ILE A 78 -5.03 12.48 -16.36
C ILE A 78 -5.35 11.00 -16.26
N LEU A 79 -4.68 10.27 -15.37
CA LEU A 79 -4.94 8.85 -15.15
C LEU A 79 -6.37 8.61 -14.65
N ARG A 80 -6.87 9.42 -13.71
CA ARG A 80 -8.25 9.38 -13.23
C ARG A 80 -9.24 9.57 -14.39
N GLU A 81 -9.03 10.62 -15.21
CA GLU A 81 -9.86 10.88 -16.38
C GLU A 81 -9.87 9.70 -17.37
N GLN A 82 -8.72 9.03 -17.57
CA GLN A 82 -8.65 7.87 -18.46
C GLN A 82 -9.44 6.68 -17.93
N PHE A 83 -9.44 6.43 -16.61
CA PHE A 83 -10.28 5.42 -15.99
C PHE A 83 -11.75 5.74 -16.14
N GLU A 84 -12.16 6.99 -15.91
CA GLU A 84 -13.54 7.46 -16.05
C GLU A 84 -14.04 7.32 -17.50
N LYS A 85 -13.25 7.76 -18.49
CA LYS A 85 -13.56 7.60 -19.92
C LYS A 85 -13.78 6.15 -20.35
N GLN A 86 -13.12 5.21 -19.67
CA GLN A 86 -13.23 3.78 -19.94
C GLN A 86 -14.24 3.07 -19.01
N ASN A 87 -14.97 3.81 -18.16
CA ASN A 87 -15.90 3.29 -17.16
C ASN A 87 -15.24 2.26 -16.20
N ILE A 88 -13.96 2.44 -15.88
CA ILE A 88 -13.23 1.60 -14.95
C ILE A 88 -13.32 2.25 -13.56
N LYS A 89 -13.99 1.56 -12.63
CA LYS A 89 -13.98 1.95 -11.21
C LYS A 89 -12.76 1.36 -10.54
N ILE A 90 -11.88 2.22 -10.06
CA ILE A 90 -10.63 1.81 -9.44
C ILE A 90 -10.16 2.89 -8.45
N ASP A 91 -9.62 2.46 -7.32
CA ASP A 91 -9.03 3.35 -6.34
C ASP A 91 -7.59 3.71 -6.71
N ILE A 92 -7.21 4.96 -6.49
CA ILE A 92 -5.84 5.45 -6.68
C ILE A 92 -5.24 5.75 -5.30
N LEU A 93 -4.17 5.02 -4.96
CA LEU A 93 -3.35 5.25 -3.79
C LEU A 93 -2.08 6.00 -4.21
N LYS A 94 -1.86 7.23 -3.70
CA LYS A 94 -0.58 7.93 -3.92
C LYS A 94 0.33 7.76 -2.72
N VAL A 95 1.54 7.28 -2.97
CA VAL A 95 2.55 7.04 -1.93
C VAL A 95 3.36 8.30 -1.66
N PHE A 96 3.55 8.58 -0.38
CA PHE A 96 4.44 9.62 0.13
C PHE A 96 5.44 9.01 1.10
N SER A 97 6.71 9.27 0.85
CA SER A 97 7.78 8.81 1.74
C SER A 97 7.95 9.79 2.90
N ILE A 98 7.69 9.32 4.12
CA ILE A 98 7.83 10.10 5.36
C ILE A 98 9.15 9.76 6.05
N LYS A 99 9.76 10.76 6.68
CA LYS A 99 10.88 10.65 7.61
C LYS A 99 10.44 11.19 8.98
N ASP A 100 11.39 11.71 9.76
CA ASP A 100 11.14 12.33 11.07
C ASP A 100 10.32 13.62 11.00
N SER A 101 10.12 14.16 9.80
CA SER A 101 9.24 15.29 9.51
C SER A 101 8.67 15.14 8.11
N PHE A 102 7.49 15.71 7.88
CA PHE A 102 6.84 15.73 6.56
C PHE A 102 6.08 17.05 6.38
N ASP A 103 6.25 17.66 5.21
CA ASP A 103 5.46 18.82 4.80
C ASP A 103 4.15 18.37 4.16
N PHE A 104 3.08 18.41 4.92
CA PHE A 104 1.77 17.96 4.50
C PHE A 104 1.14 18.82 3.38
N SER A 105 1.64 20.02 3.08
CA SER A 105 1.18 20.79 1.93
C SER A 105 1.42 20.08 0.58
N GLN A 106 2.35 19.12 0.55
CA GLN A 106 2.59 18.25 -0.62
C GLN A 106 1.39 17.37 -0.98
N LEU A 107 0.45 17.15 -0.07
CA LEU A 107 -0.76 16.36 -0.31
C LEU A 107 -1.84 17.12 -1.08
N ASP A 108 -1.92 18.45 -0.88
CA ASP A 108 -3.00 19.29 -1.40
C ASP A 108 -3.25 19.11 -2.91
N PRO A 109 -2.23 19.05 -3.77
CA PRO A 109 -2.45 18.87 -5.20
C PRO A 109 -3.05 17.51 -5.59
N TYR A 110 -2.95 16.49 -4.72
CA TYR A 110 -3.44 15.14 -4.97
C TYR A 110 -4.81 14.87 -4.35
N GLU A 111 -5.36 15.80 -3.58
CA GLU A 111 -6.63 15.61 -2.86
C GLU A 111 -7.80 15.21 -3.77
N LYS A 112 -7.84 15.68 -5.01
CA LYS A 112 -8.92 15.38 -5.94
C LYS A 112 -8.67 14.14 -6.80
N SER A 113 -7.41 13.77 -7.02
CA SER A 113 -7.05 12.71 -7.96
C SER A 113 -6.72 11.37 -7.30
N ALA A 114 -6.37 11.35 -6.02
CA ALA A 114 -6.16 10.15 -5.23
C ALA A 114 -7.35 9.86 -4.31
N ASP A 115 -7.68 8.58 -4.09
CA ASP A 115 -8.72 8.16 -3.14
C ASP A 115 -8.11 7.94 -1.76
N PHE A 116 -6.87 7.46 -1.73
CA PHE A 116 -6.10 7.21 -0.52
C PHE A 116 -4.70 7.79 -0.64
N PHE A 117 -4.14 8.20 0.49
CA PHE A 117 -2.70 8.37 0.61
C PHE A 117 -2.09 7.11 1.20
N LEU A 118 -0.83 6.86 0.93
CA LEU A 118 -0.06 5.82 1.61
C LEU A 118 1.22 6.46 2.13
N PHE A 119 1.43 6.38 3.43
CA PHE A 119 2.63 6.87 4.09
C PHE A 119 3.60 5.72 4.30
N ASP A 120 4.73 5.77 3.58
CA ASP A 120 5.78 4.76 3.65
C ASP A 120 7.04 5.34 4.28
N THR A 121 7.69 4.56 5.12
CA THR A 121 8.95 4.99 5.74
C THR A 121 10.06 5.03 4.70
N LYS A 122 10.66 6.19 4.49
CA LYS A 122 11.88 6.28 3.69
C LYS A 122 13.09 5.79 4.47
N GLY A 123 13.46 4.53 4.31
CA GLY A 123 14.74 4.01 4.77
C GLY A 123 15.93 4.77 4.17
N LYS A 124 17.12 4.71 4.80
CA LYS A 124 18.34 5.36 4.30
C LYS A 124 18.82 4.83 2.94
N LEU A 125 18.30 3.67 2.50
CA LEU A 125 18.59 3.06 1.20
C LEU A 125 17.27 2.60 0.53
N PRO A 126 17.18 2.57 -0.81
CA PRO A 126 16.03 2.00 -1.51
C PRO A 126 15.87 0.52 -1.15
N GLY A 127 14.80 0.18 -0.45
CA GLY A 127 14.43 -1.21 -0.13
C GLY A 127 14.77 -1.66 1.29
N GLY A 128 13.74 -1.67 2.16
CA GLY A 128 13.65 -2.59 3.30
C GLY A 128 14.68 -2.51 4.41
N ASN A 129 15.00 -1.33 4.94
CA ASN A 129 15.97 -1.20 6.04
C ASN A 129 15.36 -1.28 7.44
N GLY A 130 14.09 -1.67 7.59
CA GLY A 130 13.46 -1.91 8.88
C GLY A 130 13.41 -0.71 9.83
N TYR A 131 13.56 0.51 9.32
CA TYR A 131 13.42 1.72 10.10
C TYR A 131 11.98 2.19 10.03
N GLN A 132 11.33 2.41 11.17
CA GLN A 132 10.04 3.09 11.26
C GLN A 132 10.29 4.60 11.32
N PHE A 133 9.46 5.39 10.62
CA PHE A 133 9.38 6.81 10.94
C PHE A 133 8.60 6.99 12.26
N ASN A 134 8.82 8.10 12.93
CA ASN A 134 8.04 8.42 14.10
C ASN A 134 6.59 8.76 13.66
N TRP A 135 5.63 7.86 13.92
CA TRP A 135 4.21 8.07 13.55
C TRP A 135 3.57 9.28 14.21
N GLU A 136 4.19 9.87 15.23
CA GLU A 136 3.75 11.14 15.80
C GLU A 136 3.75 12.30 14.78
N VAL A 137 4.50 12.19 13.67
CA VAL A 137 4.42 13.14 12.55
C VAL A 137 2.98 13.24 12.02
N LEU A 138 2.21 12.13 12.08
CA LEU A 138 0.83 12.09 11.62
C LEU A 138 -0.15 12.89 12.48
N LYS A 139 0.26 13.38 13.67
CA LYS A 139 -0.50 14.38 14.45
C LYS A 139 -0.74 15.67 13.65
N GLY A 140 0.17 15.98 12.73
CA GLY A 140 0.04 17.13 11.82
C GLY A 140 -0.76 16.86 10.54
N TYR A 141 -1.33 15.67 10.36
CA TYR A 141 -2.09 15.30 9.15
C TYR A 141 -3.36 16.15 9.02
N PRO A 142 -3.46 17.06 8.01
CA PRO A 142 -4.52 18.05 7.95
C PRO A 142 -5.77 17.58 7.21
N SER A 143 -5.65 16.49 6.45
CA SER A 143 -6.72 15.99 5.58
C SER A 143 -7.63 15.01 6.30
N LYS A 144 -8.85 14.87 5.79
CA LYS A 144 -9.78 13.79 6.17
C LYS A 144 -9.72 12.58 5.25
N LYS A 145 -8.86 12.63 4.22
CA LYS A 145 -8.67 11.53 3.29
C LYS A 145 -8.12 10.31 4.03
N PRO A 146 -8.70 9.11 3.83
CA PRO A 146 -8.18 7.92 4.47
C PRO A 146 -6.76 7.59 3.93
N TYR A 147 -5.94 7.03 4.79
CA TYR A 147 -4.58 6.67 4.42
C TYR A 147 -4.20 5.26 4.86
N PHE A 148 -3.23 4.70 4.15
CA PHE A 148 -2.55 3.46 4.50
C PHE A 148 -1.25 3.80 5.24
N LEU A 149 -0.96 3.06 6.31
CA LEU A 149 0.30 3.15 7.03
C LEU A 149 1.19 1.99 6.61
N SER A 150 2.38 2.30 6.11
CA SER A 150 3.38 1.35 5.63
C SER A 150 4.77 1.66 6.20
N GLY A 151 5.73 0.80 5.88
CA GLY A 151 7.15 1.03 6.16
C GLY A 151 7.65 0.37 7.44
N GLY A 152 8.44 -0.70 7.27
CA GLY A 152 9.16 -1.36 8.35
C GLY A 152 8.30 -2.09 9.39
N ILE A 153 7.02 -2.24 9.17
CA ILE A 153 6.08 -2.90 10.09
C ILE A 153 6.30 -4.42 10.05
N GLY A 154 6.54 -5.01 11.21
CA GLY A 154 6.71 -6.44 11.44
C GLY A 154 6.10 -6.87 12.78
N LEU A 155 6.33 -8.10 13.19
CA LEU A 155 5.83 -8.61 14.49
C LEU A 155 6.42 -7.83 15.68
N SER A 156 7.68 -7.41 15.58
CA SER A 156 8.34 -6.60 16.61
C SER A 156 7.73 -5.21 16.81
N GLU A 157 7.05 -4.71 15.79
CA GLU A 157 6.42 -3.38 15.80
C GLU A 157 4.92 -3.44 16.11
N LEU A 158 4.35 -4.62 16.28
CA LEU A 158 2.91 -4.79 16.44
C LEU A 158 2.35 -4.03 17.65
N ASP A 159 3.04 -4.07 18.80
CA ASP A 159 2.58 -3.34 19.99
C ASP A 159 2.55 -1.82 19.74
N SER A 160 3.52 -1.29 19.00
CA SER A 160 3.53 0.10 18.56
C SER A 160 2.38 0.41 17.59
N VAL A 161 2.03 -0.52 16.68
CA VAL A 161 0.86 -0.38 15.80
C VAL A 161 -0.43 -0.32 16.62
N LEU A 162 -0.58 -1.22 17.59
CA LEU A 162 -1.76 -1.26 18.46
C LEU A 162 -1.89 0.03 19.29
N GLU A 163 -0.78 0.52 19.84
CA GLU A 163 -0.75 1.79 20.55
C GLU A 163 -1.11 2.96 19.62
N PHE A 164 -0.57 2.99 18.39
CA PHE A 164 -0.90 4.01 17.39
C PHE A 164 -2.39 4.01 17.05
N LEU A 165 -2.99 2.84 16.86
CA LEU A 165 -4.42 2.72 16.51
C LEU A 165 -5.37 3.22 17.60
N GLN A 166 -4.88 3.43 18.85
CA GLN A 166 -5.65 4.03 19.92
C GLN A 166 -5.54 5.58 19.97
N LYS A 167 -4.69 6.18 19.13
CA LYS A 167 -4.41 7.61 19.14
C LYS A 167 -5.29 8.37 18.13
N GLU A 168 -5.52 9.66 18.39
CA GLU A 168 -6.30 10.53 17.48
C GLU A 168 -5.70 10.62 16.07
N GLU A 169 -4.38 10.55 15.95
CA GLU A 169 -3.68 10.58 14.67
C GLU A 169 -4.00 9.38 13.77
N SER A 170 -4.46 8.28 14.33
CA SER A 170 -4.90 7.10 13.57
C SER A 170 -6.31 7.20 13.02
N LYS A 171 -7.07 8.24 13.34
CA LYS A 171 -8.49 8.40 12.99
C LYS A 171 -8.80 8.17 11.50
N PHE A 172 -7.89 8.52 10.63
CA PHE A 172 -8.02 8.33 9.18
C PHE A 172 -7.11 7.20 8.65
N CYS A 173 -6.47 6.44 9.54
CA CYS A 173 -5.71 5.25 9.16
C CYS A 173 -6.69 4.16 8.75
N TYR A 174 -6.74 3.88 7.45
CA TYR A 174 -7.68 2.93 6.85
C TYR A 174 -7.16 1.51 6.85
N ALA A 175 -5.85 1.34 6.62
CA ALA A 175 -5.23 0.03 6.57
C ALA A 175 -3.75 0.08 6.98
N ILE A 176 -3.25 -1.06 7.46
CA ILE A 176 -1.83 -1.28 7.73
C ILE A 176 -1.27 -2.12 6.59
N ASP A 177 -0.27 -1.59 5.87
CA ASP A 177 0.43 -2.29 4.79
C ASP A 177 1.71 -2.94 5.31
N VAL A 178 1.82 -4.25 5.13
CA VAL A 178 2.97 -5.05 5.55
C VAL A 178 3.63 -5.76 4.37
N ASN A 179 4.95 -5.76 4.30
CA ASN A 179 5.66 -6.34 3.17
C ASN A 179 6.93 -7.09 3.59
N SER A 180 8.10 -6.44 3.60
CA SER A 180 9.42 -7.08 3.65
C SER A 180 9.71 -7.85 4.95
N LYS A 181 9.15 -7.41 6.07
CA LYS A 181 9.32 -8.08 7.38
C LYS A 181 8.59 -9.43 7.47
N PHE A 182 7.66 -9.67 6.56
CA PHE A 182 6.87 -10.89 6.44
C PHE A 182 7.27 -11.71 5.21
N GLU A 183 8.53 -11.69 4.83
CA GLU A 183 9.04 -12.46 3.70
C GLU A 183 10.15 -13.42 4.14
N ILE A 184 10.10 -14.65 3.60
CA ILE A 184 11.18 -15.63 3.66
C ILE A 184 12.27 -15.21 2.65
N THR A 185 11.83 -14.89 1.43
CA THR A 185 12.62 -14.27 0.36
C THR A 185 11.76 -13.23 -0.35
N PRO A 186 12.35 -12.26 -1.08
CA PRO A 186 11.55 -11.23 -1.77
C PRO A 186 10.46 -11.82 -2.67
N GLY A 187 9.20 -11.61 -2.31
CA GLY A 187 8.02 -12.11 -3.02
C GLY A 187 7.39 -13.35 -2.42
N LEU A 188 8.11 -14.11 -1.57
CA LEU A 188 7.60 -15.28 -0.84
C LEU A 188 7.28 -14.90 0.61
N LYS A 189 6.00 -14.89 0.96
CA LYS A 189 5.54 -14.49 2.30
C LYS A 189 5.69 -15.63 3.33
N ASP A 190 6.04 -15.24 4.55
CA ASP A 190 6.02 -16.07 5.74
C ASP A 190 4.58 -16.09 6.29
N ILE A 191 3.87 -17.16 6.03
CA ILE A 191 2.44 -17.31 6.34
C ILE A 191 2.21 -17.36 7.85
N ASP A 192 3.09 -18.00 8.60
CA ASP A 192 2.94 -18.12 10.05
C ASP A 192 3.06 -16.75 10.72
N LYS A 193 4.06 -15.94 10.31
CA LYS A 193 4.19 -14.56 10.80
C LYS A 193 3.01 -13.68 10.42
N LEU A 194 2.51 -13.78 9.18
CA LEU A 194 1.33 -13.03 8.75
C LEU A 194 0.09 -13.40 9.56
N LYS A 195 -0.11 -14.71 9.80
CA LYS A 195 -1.21 -15.21 10.59
C LYS A 195 -1.13 -14.73 12.04
N GLU A 196 0.05 -14.81 12.66
CA GLU A 196 0.28 -14.30 14.00
C GLU A 196 -0.01 -12.80 14.09
N PHE A 197 0.54 -12.00 13.14
CA PHE A 197 0.30 -10.57 13.09
C PHE A 197 -1.19 -10.25 12.98
N LYS A 198 -1.90 -10.91 12.04
CA LYS A 198 -3.32 -10.71 11.84
C LYS A 198 -4.12 -11.04 13.11
N ASN A 199 -3.89 -12.19 13.73
CA ASN A 199 -4.62 -12.60 14.91
C ASN A 199 -4.45 -11.58 16.04
N ARG A 200 -3.22 -11.21 16.37
CA ARG A 200 -2.94 -10.24 17.42
C ARG A 200 -3.51 -8.85 17.12
N LEU A 201 -3.50 -8.42 15.84
CA LEU A 201 -4.07 -7.12 15.45
C LEU A 201 -5.59 -7.06 15.70
N PHE A 202 -6.30 -8.17 15.56
CA PHE A 202 -7.76 -8.23 15.69
C PHE A 202 -8.24 -8.72 17.06
N GLU A 203 -7.46 -9.50 17.80
CA GLU A 203 -7.81 -9.95 19.17
C GLU A 203 -7.95 -8.78 20.16
N THR A 204 -7.22 -7.70 19.95
CA THR A 204 -7.26 -6.49 20.79
C THR A 204 -8.46 -5.59 20.52
N ASN A 205 -9.23 -5.83 19.45
CA ASN A 205 -10.40 -5.05 19.08
C ASN A 205 -11.74 -5.77 19.35
N SER A 206 -11.70 -6.89 20.09
CA SER A 206 -12.85 -7.65 20.56
C SER A 206 -13.05 -7.45 22.04
#